data_f68be39a6f9dbd6923d139ecfc8de32e
#
_entry.id   f68be39a6f9dbd6923d139ecfc8de32e
#
_cell.length_a   1.000
_cell.length_b   1.000
_cell.length_c   1.000
_cell.angle_alpha   90.00
_cell.angle_beta   90.00
_cell.angle_gamma   90.00
#
_symmetry.space_group_name_H-M   'P 1'
#
loop_
_entity.id
_entity.type
_entity.pdbx_description
1 polymer ?
#
loop_
_entity_poly.entity_id
_entity_poly.type
_entity_poly.pdbx_seq_one_letter_code
_entity_poly.pdbx_strand_id
1 'polypeptide(L)'
;TVDFTLSHNYREWRYFYKIIFAANNVIDALGGTETVPDNPDARAFMGQALAARGYAYLYLSQLFVNDPSNRGQDALPIYTNAQTPNVAKSSLGDVYDLMIDDLERAVDYLDGFSRGDKSQIDQWVARGILAYAYGAAGNFSEMATTAQAVVDGGPFSLMTPSQIVY
;
A
#
# COMPACT_ATOMS: atom_id res chain seq x y z
N THR A 1 -16.56 16.40 9.22
CA THR A 1 -15.94 17.27 8.18
C THR A 1 -14.46 17.39 8.49
N VAL A 2 -13.60 16.93 7.58
CA VAL A 2 -12.14 17.05 7.77
C VAL A 2 -11.75 18.51 7.50
N ASP A 3 -11.36 19.23 8.54
CA ASP A 3 -10.88 20.61 8.40
C ASP A 3 -9.43 20.59 7.91
N PHE A 4 -9.24 20.88 6.62
CA PHE A 4 -7.92 20.90 5.97
C PHE A 4 -7.03 22.06 6.45
N THR A 5 -7.57 23.03 7.19
CA THR A 5 -6.78 24.14 7.76
C THR A 5 -6.04 23.72 9.03
N LEU A 6 -6.43 22.59 9.65
CA LEU A 6 -5.75 22.10 10.83
C LEU A 6 -4.40 21.48 10.46
N SER A 7 -3.37 21.88 11.16
CA SER A 7 -1.98 21.44 10.91
C SER A 7 -1.80 19.92 10.93
N HIS A 8 -2.60 19.19 11.70
CA HIS A 8 -2.59 17.72 11.77
C HIS A 8 -2.97 17.10 10.43
N ASN A 9 -4.11 17.51 9.86
CA ASN A 9 -4.61 16.97 8.60
C ASN A 9 -3.65 17.23 7.45
N TYR A 10 -3.09 18.44 7.39
CA TYR A 10 -2.09 18.81 6.41
C TYR A 10 -0.80 18.00 6.53
N ARG A 11 -0.36 17.71 7.75
CA ARG A 11 0.86 16.93 8.01
C ARG A 11 0.70 15.49 7.53
N GLU A 12 -0.41 14.82 7.88
CA GLU A 12 -0.68 13.43 7.46
C GLU A 12 -0.84 13.34 5.93
N TRP A 13 -1.57 14.27 5.32
CA TRP A 13 -1.68 14.35 3.87
C TRP A 13 -0.30 14.42 3.19
N ARG A 14 0.53 15.38 3.61
CA ARG A 14 1.89 15.55 3.07
C ARG A 14 2.78 14.33 3.31
N TYR A 15 2.63 13.70 4.46
CA TYR A 15 3.43 12.54 4.82
C TYR A 15 3.19 11.38 3.84
N PHE A 16 1.94 11.00 3.64
CA PHE A 16 1.62 9.90 2.74
C PHE A 16 1.90 10.22 1.27
N TYR A 17 1.65 11.45 0.81
CA TYR A 17 2.04 11.85 -0.55
C TYR A 17 3.55 11.91 -0.77
N LYS A 18 4.36 12.15 0.27
CA LYS A 18 5.82 11.98 0.18
C LYS A 18 6.24 10.53 0.02
N ILE A 19 5.53 9.58 0.68
CA ILE A 19 5.76 8.15 0.49
C ILE A 19 5.43 7.77 -0.95
N ILE A 20 4.28 8.19 -1.48
CA ILE A 20 3.88 7.96 -2.87
C ILE A 20 4.93 8.52 -3.84
N PHE A 21 5.38 9.75 -3.63
CA PHE A 21 6.43 10.36 -4.46
C PHE A 21 7.74 9.58 -4.41
N ALA A 22 8.18 9.17 -3.23
CA ALA A 22 9.40 8.37 -3.07
C ALA A 22 9.28 7.00 -3.76
N ALA A 23 8.14 6.33 -3.58
CA ALA A 23 7.85 5.06 -4.27
C ALA A 23 7.85 5.24 -5.79
N ASN A 24 7.20 6.28 -6.31
CA ASN A 24 7.17 6.56 -7.74
C ASN A 24 8.57 6.83 -8.32
N ASN A 25 9.47 7.50 -7.58
CA ASN A 25 10.86 7.66 -8.05
C ASN A 25 11.58 6.31 -8.24
N VAL A 26 11.36 5.34 -7.35
CA VAL A 26 11.92 3.99 -7.50
C VAL A 26 11.26 3.28 -8.69
N ILE A 27 9.94 3.33 -8.80
CA ILE A 27 9.17 2.72 -9.89
C ILE A 27 9.60 3.29 -11.24
N ASP A 28 9.72 4.63 -11.36
CA ASP A 28 10.18 5.30 -12.59
C ASP A 28 11.61 4.91 -12.97
N ALA A 29 12.51 4.80 -11.98
CA ALA A 29 13.89 4.36 -12.20
C ALA A 29 14.00 2.91 -12.70
N LEU A 30 12.99 2.09 -12.39
CA LEU A 30 12.87 0.69 -12.85
C LEU A 30 12.07 0.54 -14.16
N GLY A 31 11.69 1.65 -14.79
CA GLY A 31 11.01 1.65 -16.09
C GLY A 31 9.51 1.97 -16.04
N GLY A 32 8.98 2.33 -14.88
CA GLY A 32 7.58 2.72 -14.69
C GLY A 32 6.69 1.60 -14.17
N THR A 33 5.47 1.97 -13.80
CA THR A 33 4.52 1.07 -13.12
C THR A 33 4.22 -0.20 -13.92
N GLU A 34 4.15 -0.12 -15.25
CA GLU A 34 3.82 -1.28 -16.11
C GLU A 34 5.01 -2.21 -16.37
N THR A 35 6.20 -1.84 -15.93
CA THR A 35 7.40 -2.65 -16.15
C THR A 35 7.44 -3.84 -15.22
N VAL A 36 7.74 -5.02 -15.75
CA VAL A 36 8.05 -6.23 -14.99
C VAL A 36 9.58 -6.40 -14.99
N PRO A 37 10.27 -6.19 -13.87
CA PRO A 37 11.73 -6.30 -13.84
C PRO A 37 12.19 -7.73 -14.07
N ASP A 38 13.29 -7.90 -14.86
CA ASP A 38 13.79 -9.21 -15.25
C ASP A 38 14.62 -9.89 -14.15
N ASN A 39 15.31 -9.11 -13.31
CA ASN A 39 16.19 -9.67 -12.27
C ASN A 39 15.54 -9.61 -10.87
N PRO A 40 15.91 -10.54 -9.96
CA PRO A 40 15.31 -10.64 -8.62
C PRO A 40 15.47 -9.39 -7.77
N ASP A 41 16.62 -8.71 -7.83
CA ASP A 41 16.87 -7.51 -7.01
C ASP A 41 15.97 -6.35 -7.47
N ALA A 42 15.86 -6.13 -8.78
CA ALA A 42 14.96 -5.12 -9.32
C ALA A 42 13.48 -5.43 -9.02
N ARG A 43 13.09 -6.72 -9.06
CA ARG A 43 11.76 -7.16 -8.62
C ARG A 43 11.52 -6.84 -7.14
N ALA A 44 12.49 -7.12 -6.27
CA ALA A 44 12.37 -6.82 -4.86
C ALA A 44 12.26 -5.30 -4.60
N PHE A 45 13.02 -4.46 -5.30
CA PHE A 45 12.88 -3.01 -5.21
C PHE A 45 11.52 -2.53 -5.73
N MET A 46 11.07 -3.04 -6.87
CA MET A 46 9.74 -2.72 -7.43
C MET A 46 8.63 -3.14 -6.46
N GLY A 47 8.68 -4.36 -5.94
CA GLY A 47 7.69 -4.89 -4.99
C GLY A 47 7.60 -4.05 -3.72
N GLN A 48 8.72 -3.65 -3.14
CA GLN A 48 8.73 -2.77 -1.96
C GLN A 48 8.16 -1.37 -2.27
N ALA A 49 8.47 -0.81 -3.45
CA ALA A 49 7.96 0.49 -3.86
C ALA A 49 6.44 0.45 -4.10
N LEU A 50 5.95 -0.58 -4.81
CA LEU A 50 4.51 -0.79 -5.01
C LEU A 50 3.78 -0.99 -3.68
N ALA A 51 4.31 -1.82 -2.77
CA ALA A 51 3.73 -2.01 -1.45
C ALA A 51 3.68 -0.72 -0.63
N ALA A 52 4.73 0.10 -0.68
CA ALA A 52 4.76 1.40 0.00
C ALA A 52 3.73 2.38 -0.59
N ARG A 53 3.52 2.38 -1.92
CA ARG A 53 2.51 3.20 -2.59
C ARG A 53 1.10 2.75 -2.22
N GLY A 54 0.82 1.45 -2.30
CA GLY A 54 -0.46 0.88 -1.89
C GLY A 54 -0.79 1.15 -0.41
N TYR A 55 0.18 0.99 0.48
CA TYR A 55 0.05 1.34 1.89
C TYR A 55 -0.31 2.82 2.10
N ALA A 56 0.34 3.73 1.39
CA ALA A 56 0.06 5.15 1.52
C ALA A 56 -1.35 5.51 1.05
N TYR A 57 -1.83 4.93 -0.06
CA TYR A 57 -3.21 5.11 -0.53
C TYR A 57 -4.24 4.48 0.40
N LEU A 58 -3.94 3.34 1.02
CA LEU A 58 -4.79 2.73 2.04
C LEU A 58 -5.06 3.71 3.18
N TYR A 59 -4.01 4.30 3.77
CA TYR A 59 -4.19 5.23 4.88
C TYR A 59 -4.82 6.56 4.46
N LEU A 60 -4.47 7.09 3.29
CA LEU A 60 -5.12 8.29 2.76
C LEU A 60 -6.63 8.07 2.56
N SER A 61 -7.03 6.91 2.04
CA SER A 61 -8.46 6.60 1.86
C SER A 61 -9.21 6.53 3.17
N GLN A 62 -8.60 5.99 4.24
CA GLN A 62 -9.23 5.92 5.55
C GLN A 62 -9.27 7.25 6.28
N LEU A 63 -8.27 8.11 6.08
CA LEU A 63 -8.19 9.40 6.78
C LEU A 63 -8.98 10.52 6.10
N PHE A 64 -9.13 10.48 4.76
CA PHE A 64 -9.65 11.61 3.98
C PHE A 64 -10.91 11.30 3.18
N VAL A 65 -11.44 10.08 3.25
CA VAL A 65 -12.69 9.69 2.60
C VAL A 65 -13.79 9.53 3.64
N ASN A 66 -14.92 10.22 3.43
CA ASN A 66 -16.02 10.23 4.41
C ASN A 66 -16.94 9.01 4.31
N ASP A 67 -17.17 8.50 3.11
CA ASP A 67 -18.03 7.34 2.86
C ASP A 67 -17.26 6.27 2.08
N PRO A 68 -16.67 5.29 2.77
CA PRO A 68 -15.88 4.25 2.13
C PRO A 68 -16.69 3.30 1.24
N SER A 69 -18.01 3.32 1.33
CA SER A 69 -18.90 2.49 0.50
C SER A 69 -19.21 3.12 -0.86
N ASN A 70 -19.10 4.44 -1.00
CA ASN A 70 -19.38 5.17 -2.24
C ASN A 70 -18.15 5.20 -3.15
N ARG A 71 -17.95 4.13 -3.93
CA ARG A 71 -16.81 4.02 -4.86
C ARG A 71 -16.78 5.09 -5.96
N GLY A 72 -17.90 5.71 -6.28
CA GLY A 72 -18.00 6.75 -7.31
C GLY A 72 -17.67 8.16 -6.84
N GLN A 73 -17.47 8.40 -5.53
CA GLN A 73 -17.15 9.73 -5.03
C GLN A 73 -15.73 10.17 -5.41
N ASP A 74 -15.54 11.47 -5.62
CA ASP A 74 -14.22 12.08 -5.72
C ASP A 74 -13.47 11.90 -4.40
N ALA A 75 -12.32 11.22 -4.45
CA ALA A 75 -11.57 10.85 -3.26
C ALA A 75 -10.19 11.51 -3.21
N LEU A 76 -9.23 10.95 -3.91
CA LEU A 76 -7.82 11.28 -3.80
C LEU A 76 -7.19 11.50 -5.18
N PRO A 77 -6.25 12.44 -5.33
CA PRO A 77 -5.38 12.49 -6.51
C PRO A 77 -4.52 11.22 -6.61
N ILE A 78 -4.53 10.56 -7.77
CA ILE A 78 -3.69 9.40 -8.04
C ILE A 78 -2.43 9.84 -8.79
N TYR A 79 -1.26 9.47 -8.25
CA TYR A 79 0.04 9.68 -8.87
C TYR A 79 0.71 8.32 -9.08
N THR A 80 0.94 7.94 -10.34
CA THR A 80 1.59 6.70 -10.74
C THR A 80 3.04 6.89 -11.21
N ASN A 81 3.49 8.13 -11.25
CA ASN A 81 4.87 8.52 -11.56
C ASN A 81 5.26 9.79 -10.79
N ALA A 82 6.55 10.09 -10.73
CA ALA A 82 7.08 11.24 -10.02
C ALA A 82 7.04 12.56 -10.82
N GLN A 83 6.71 12.51 -12.11
CA GLN A 83 6.84 13.65 -13.03
C GLN A 83 5.56 14.43 -13.24
N THR A 84 4.39 13.85 -12.96
CA THR A 84 3.09 14.48 -13.21
C THR A 84 2.66 15.34 -12.03
N PRO A 85 2.59 16.67 -12.16
CA PRO A 85 2.10 17.54 -11.09
C PRO A 85 0.58 17.77 -11.18
N ASN A 86 -0.04 18.10 -10.06
CA ASN A 86 -1.39 18.68 -9.98
C ASN A 86 -2.50 17.85 -10.66
N VAL A 87 -2.60 16.57 -10.33
CA VAL A 87 -3.69 15.71 -10.81
C VAL A 87 -4.99 16.04 -10.08
N ALA A 88 -6.10 15.96 -10.77
CA ALA A 88 -7.43 16.04 -10.17
C ALA A 88 -7.67 14.83 -9.26
N LYS A 89 -8.67 14.92 -8.38
CA LYS A 89 -9.12 13.77 -7.61
C LYS A 89 -9.66 12.69 -8.54
N SER A 90 -9.32 11.46 -8.25
CA SER A 90 -9.88 10.26 -8.86
C SER A 90 -11.03 9.73 -8.01
N SER A 91 -11.83 8.83 -8.57
CA SER A 91 -12.87 8.15 -7.80
C SER A 91 -12.28 7.27 -6.71
N LEU A 92 -13.04 7.01 -5.65
CA LEU A 92 -12.63 6.08 -4.62
C LEU A 92 -12.43 4.67 -5.18
N GLY A 93 -13.21 4.29 -6.20
CA GLY A 93 -13.05 3.03 -6.91
C GLY A 93 -11.67 2.91 -7.53
N ASP A 94 -11.24 3.93 -8.29
CA ASP A 94 -9.92 3.94 -8.92
C ASP A 94 -8.78 3.89 -7.88
N VAL A 95 -8.96 4.54 -6.72
CA VAL A 95 -7.98 4.48 -5.63
C VAL A 95 -7.86 3.06 -5.06
N TYR A 96 -8.99 2.38 -4.83
CA TYR A 96 -9.00 1.01 -4.34
C TYR A 96 -8.41 0.03 -5.36
N ASP A 97 -8.75 0.20 -6.64
CA ASP A 97 -8.27 -0.67 -7.70
C ASP A 97 -6.74 -0.53 -7.88
N LEU A 98 -6.19 0.69 -7.88
CA LEU A 98 -4.74 0.92 -7.90
C LEU A 98 -4.04 0.33 -6.66
N MET A 99 -4.61 0.56 -5.48
CA MET A 99 -4.03 0.09 -4.21
C MET A 99 -3.95 -1.44 -4.17
N ILE A 100 -4.99 -2.13 -4.63
CA ILE A 100 -5.04 -3.59 -4.67
C ILE A 100 -4.06 -4.12 -5.72
N ASP A 101 -4.07 -3.56 -6.95
CA ASP A 101 -3.14 -3.97 -8.02
C ASP A 101 -1.67 -3.82 -7.58
N ASP A 102 -1.32 -2.69 -6.98
CA ASP A 102 0.02 -2.45 -6.45
C ASP A 102 0.43 -3.52 -5.42
N LEU A 103 -0.49 -3.87 -4.51
CA LEU A 103 -0.20 -4.80 -3.43
C LEU A 103 -0.18 -6.26 -3.90
N GLU A 104 -1.04 -6.65 -4.85
CA GLU A 104 -1.01 -7.99 -5.47
C GLU A 104 0.31 -8.21 -6.20
N ARG A 105 0.73 -7.24 -7.00
CA ARG A 105 2.03 -7.26 -7.71
C ARG A 105 3.21 -7.23 -6.74
N ALA A 106 3.12 -6.48 -5.66
CA ALA A 106 4.14 -6.47 -4.61
C ALA A 106 4.30 -7.84 -3.97
N VAL A 107 3.20 -8.54 -3.67
CA VAL A 107 3.22 -9.91 -3.14
C VAL A 107 3.91 -10.87 -4.11
N ASP A 108 3.64 -10.74 -5.42
CA ASP A 108 4.28 -11.58 -6.46
C ASP A 108 5.78 -11.26 -6.59
N TYR A 109 6.15 -9.97 -6.67
CA TYR A 109 7.53 -9.55 -6.87
C TYR A 109 8.44 -9.80 -5.66
N LEU A 110 7.86 -9.88 -4.47
CA LEU A 110 8.57 -10.17 -3.22
C LEU A 110 8.61 -11.67 -2.88
N ASP A 111 8.10 -12.53 -3.76
CA ASP A 111 8.21 -13.98 -3.55
C ASP A 111 9.70 -14.39 -3.51
N GLY A 112 10.06 -15.12 -2.45
CA GLY A 112 11.45 -15.52 -2.19
C GLY A 112 12.37 -14.40 -1.67
N PHE A 113 11.93 -13.14 -1.62
CA PHE A 113 12.72 -12.07 -1.01
C PHE A 113 12.71 -12.19 0.52
N SER A 114 13.89 -12.24 1.11
CA SER A 114 14.09 -12.25 2.57
C SER A 114 14.62 -10.89 3.02
N ARG A 115 13.85 -10.18 3.82
CA ARG A 115 14.27 -8.88 4.36
C ARG A 115 15.41 -9.04 5.37
N GLY A 116 16.43 -8.21 5.24
CA GLY A 116 17.54 -8.13 6.18
C GLY A 116 17.24 -7.28 7.42
N ASP A 117 16.25 -6.41 7.33
CA ASP A 117 15.84 -5.47 8.37
C ASP A 117 14.32 -5.27 8.39
N LYS A 118 13.78 -4.89 9.56
CA LYS A 118 12.34 -4.63 9.75
C LYS A 118 11.82 -3.39 9.01
N SER A 119 12.70 -2.52 8.51
CA SER A 119 12.34 -1.39 7.66
C SER A 119 12.03 -1.79 6.22
N GLN A 120 12.39 -3.00 5.81
CA GLN A 120 12.08 -3.54 4.49
C GLN A 120 10.72 -4.25 4.49
N ILE A 121 10.06 -4.23 3.34
CA ILE A 121 8.80 -4.93 3.10
C ILE A 121 9.14 -6.26 2.42
N ASP A 122 8.80 -7.38 3.05
CA ASP A 122 8.81 -8.71 2.44
C ASP A 122 7.40 -9.10 1.95
N GLN A 123 7.30 -10.27 1.33
CA GLN A 123 6.04 -10.80 0.82
C GLN A 123 4.94 -10.86 1.91
N TRP A 124 5.31 -11.23 3.13
CA TRP A 124 4.37 -11.38 4.23
C TRP A 124 3.82 -10.06 4.74
N VAL A 125 4.67 -9.03 4.80
CA VAL A 125 4.24 -7.66 5.13
C VAL A 125 3.33 -7.12 4.02
N ALA A 126 3.72 -7.28 2.75
CA ALA A 126 2.89 -6.86 1.61
C ALA A 126 1.53 -7.56 1.62
N ARG A 127 1.49 -8.87 1.90
CA ARG A 127 0.27 -9.67 2.00
C ARG A 127 -0.62 -9.24 3.17
N GLY A 128 -0.03 -8.89 4.30
CA GLY A 128 -0.77 -8.30 5.43
C GLY A 128 -1.43 -6.97 5.07
N ILE A 129 -0.70 -6.09 4.38
CA ILE A 129 -1.25 -4.80 3.90
C ILE A 129 -2.37 -5.04 2.86
N LEU A 130 -2.19 -6.01 1.96
CA LEU A 130 -3.19 -6.40 0.95
C LEU A 130 -4.50 -6.87 1.61
N ALA A 131 -4.42 -7.64 2.70
CA ALA A 131 -5.63 -8.04 3.44
C ALA A 131 -6.40 -6.82 3.97
N TYR A 132 -5.72 -5.82 4.51
CA TYR A 132 -6.35 -4.56 4.91
C TYR A 132 -6.92 -3.78 3.72
N ALA A 133 -6.24 -3.78 2.59
CA ALA A 133 -6.70 -3.12 1.36
C ALA A 133 -7.99 -3.74 0.83
N TYR A 134 -8.08 -5.07 0.78
CA TYR A 134 -9.31 -5.76 0.44
C TYR A 134 -10.46 -5.44 1.40
N GLY A 135 -10.17 -5.40 2.72
CA GLY A 135 -11.17 -5.00 3.72
C GLY A 135 -11.69 -3.59 3.52
N ALA A 136 -10.81 -2.63 3.23
CA ALA A 136 -11.18 -1.24 2.93
C ALA A 136 -12.04 -1.12 1.66
N ALA A 137 -11.77 -1.95 0.65
CA ALA A 137 -12.53 -1.98 -0.60
C ALA A 137 -13.85 -2.78 -0.50
N GLY A 138 -14.12 -3.45 0.64
CA GLY A 138 -15.30 -4.30 0.84
C GLY A 138 -15.17 -5.72 0.29
N ASN A 139 -13.99 -6.13 -0.14
CA ASN A 139 -13.69 -7.46 -0.69
C ASN A 139 -13.39 -8.45 0.45
N PHE A 140 -14.39 -8.77 1.26
CA PHE A 140 -14.19 -9.51 2.52
C PHE A 140 -13.78 -10.97 2.33
N SER A 141 -14.13 -11.60 1.22
CA SER A 141 -13.70 -12.96 0.87
C SER A 141 -12.20 -13.02 0.64
N GLU A 142 -11.69 -12.11 -0.19
CA GLU A 142 -10.28 -11.96 -0.52
C GLU A 142 -9.47 -11.53 0.71
N MET A 143 -10.03 -10.62 1.53
CA MET A 143 -9.44 -10.24 2.82
C MET A 143 -9.23 -11.46 3.71
N ALA A 144 -10.26 -12.28 3.91
CA ALA A 144 -10.19 -13.45 4.79
C ALA A 144 -9.16 -14.47 4.27
N THR A 145 -9.19 -14.77 2.97
CA THR A 145 -8.25 -15.69 2.33
C THR A 145 -6.81 -15.21 2.44
N THR A 146 -6.58 -13.93 2.17
CA THR A 146 -5.25 -13.31 2.22
C THR A 146 -4.71 -13.26 3.64
N ALA A 147 -5.55 -12.88 4.62
CA ALA A 147 -5.18 -12.88 6.03
C ALA A 147 -4.85 -14.29 6.55
N GLN A 148 -5.66 -15.30 6.18
CA GLN A 148 -5.41 -16.68 6.54
C GLN A 148 -4.08 -17.18 5.98
N ALA A 149 -3.74 -16.82 4.75
CA ALA A 149 -2.45 -17.18 4.15
C ALA A 149 -1.24 -16.60 4.93
N VAL A 150 -1.38 -15.40 5.52
CA VAL A 150 -0.34 -14.84 6.40
C VAL A 150 -0.21 -15.62 7.70
N VAL A 151 -1.34 -16.05 8.28
CA VAL A 151 -1.36 -16.83 9.53
C VAL A 151 -0.73 -18.21 9.34
N ASP A 152 -1.08 -18.86 8.23
CA ASP A 152 -0.67 -20.25 7.99
C ASP A 152 0.75 -20.38 7.43
N GLY A 153 1.18 -19.43 6.60
CA GLY A 153 2.46 -19.49 5.88
C GLY A 153 3.53 -18.52 6.37
N GLY A 154 3.15 -17.46 7.09
CA GLY A 154 4.08 -16.44 7.53
C GLY A 154 5.03 -16.93 8.64
N PRO A 155 6.26 -16.40 8.73
CA PRO A 155 7.24 -16.75 9.75
C PRO A 155 6.91 -16.07 11.11
N PHE A 156 5.65 -16.07 11.50
CA PHE A 156 5.17 -15.39 12.70
C PHE A 156 4.62 -16.41 13.71
N SER A 157 4.80 -16.09 14.99
CA SER A 157 4.17 -16.82 16.08
C SER A 157 3.52 -15.84 17.03
N LEU A 158 2.44 -16.26 17.67
CA LEU A 158 1.84 -15.47 18.74
C LEU A 158 2.84 -15.36 19.91
N MET A 159 3.01 -14.14 20.39
CA MET A 159 3.81 -13.91 21.61
C MET A 159 3.11 -14.54 22.82
N THR A 160 3.89 -15.21 23.65
CA THR A 160 3.42 -15.65 24.97
C THR A 160 3.24 -14.43 25.91
N PRO A 161 2.41 -14.53 26.94
CA PRO A 161 2.24 -13.43 27.91
C PRO A 161 3.57 -12.92 28.51
N SER A 162 4.56 -13.79 28.68
CA SER A 162 5.90 -13.43 29.20
C SER A 162 6.78 -12.67 28.20
N GLN A 163 6.44 -12.68 26.91
CA GLN A 163 7.16 -11.94 25.86
C GLN A 163 6.54 -10.55 25.60
N ILE A 164 5.37 -10.30 26.18
CA ILE A 164 4.72 -8.99 26.15
C ILE A 164 5.33 -8.16 27.27
N VAL A 165 6.34 -7.34 26.94
CA VAL A 165 6.99 -6.43 27.90
C VAL A 165 6.23 -5.10 27.83
N TYR A 166 5.77 -4.64 29.00
CA TYR A 166 5.15 -3.32 29.19
C TYR A 166 6.21 -2.28 29.54
#